data_461fe5381e9d04b90519c1493216e629
#
_entry.id   461fe5381e9d04b90519c1493216e629
#
_cell.length_a   1.000
_cell.length_b   1.000
_cell.length_c   1.000
_cell.angle_alpha   90.00
_cell.angle_beta   90.00
_cell.angle_gamma   90.00
#
_symmetry.space_group_name_H-M   'P 1'
#
loop_
_entity.id
_entity.type
_entity.pdbx_description
1 polymer ?
#
loop_
_entity_poly.entity_id
_entity_poly.type
_entity_poly.pdbx_seq_one_letter_code
_entity_poly.pdbx_strand_id
1 'polypeptide(L)'
;WISPWGEGFPGWHLECTAMSTKYLGEQFDIHGGGMDLKFPHHECEIAQGKGCNGVSPVKYWMHANMLTMNGQRMSKSTGNYILPHQLISGENDFFEKPFHPTVVRFNFLQAHYRSVLDISNEAMLASEKGFQRLMESLKTLSAIGNQQSAESGKQKAESDFNLNSWKQKCYDALNDDFNSPILISHLFEAVSFIFK
;
A
#
# COMPACT_ATOMS: atom_id res chain seq x y z
N TRP A 1 26.03 -25.20 -10.25
CA TRP A 1 25.68 -25.20 -11.66
C TRP A 1 26.95 -25.13 -12.54
N ILE A 2 27.13 -26.14 -13.37
CA ILE A 2 28.25 -26.17 -14.33
C ILE A 2 27.81 -25.48 -15.62
N SER A 3 28.54 -24.47 -16.05
CA SER A 3 28.30 -23.73 -17.30
C SER A 3 29.53 -23.76 -18.21
N PRO A 4 29.41 -23.34 -19.49
CA PRO A 4 30.57 -23.19 -20.39
C PRO A 4 31.62 -22.20 -19.87
N TRP A 5 31.27 -21.33 -18.94
CA TRP A 5 32.14 -20.31 -18.35
C TRP A 5 32.65 -20.66 -16.96
N GLY A 6 32.34 -21.86 -16.46
CA GLY A 6 32.73 -22.36 -15.14
C GLY A 6 31.55 -22.69 -14.23
N GLU A 7 31.85 -23.03 -12.99
CA GLU A 7 30.86 -23.33 -11.96
C GLU A 7 30.35 -22.04 -11.31
N GLY A 8 29.04 -21.92 -11.13
CA GLY A 8 28.41 -20.72 -10.54
C GLY A 8 26.93 -20.91 -10.18
N PHE A 9 26.30 -19.85 -9.76
CA PHE A 9 24.86 -19.80 -9.46
C PHE A 9 24.09 -19.07 -10.56
N PRO A 10 22.85 -19.48 -10.88
CA PRO A 10 21.95 -18.64 -11.66
C PRO A 10 21.69 -17.34 -10.88
N GLY A 11 21.73 -16.20 -11.58
CA GLY A 11 21.38 -14.94 -10.95
C GLY A 11 19.91 -14.92 -10.52
N TRP A 12 19.61 -14.31 -9.40
CA TRP A 12 18.23 -14.18 -8.87
C TRP A 12 17.24 -13.63 -9.90
N HIS A 13 17.64 -12.64 -10.71
CA HIS A 13 16.84 -12.13 -11.82
C HIS A 13 16.47 -13.18 -12.88
N LEU A 14 17.29 -14.21 -13.09
CA LEU A 14 16.95 -15.30 -13.98
C LEU A 14 15.80 -16.16 -13.45
N GLU A 15 15.75 -16.36 -12.13
CA GLU A 15 14.66 -17.08 -11.48
C GLU A 15 13.34 -16.34 -11.66
N CYS A 16 13.33 -15.03 -11.43
CA CYS A 16 12.16 -14.18 -11.62
C CYS A 16 11.70 -14.16 -13.08
N THR A 17 12.62 -14.03 -14.03
CA THR A 17 12.30 -14.07 -15.47
C THR A 17 11.71 -15.42 -15.87
N ALA A 18 12.28 -16.52 -15.41
CA ALA A 18 11.79 -17.87 -15.74
C ALA A 18 10.40 -18.12 -15.13
N MET A 19 10.18 -17.73 -13.86
CA MET A 19 8.90 -17.91 -13.19
C MET A 19 7.81 -17.03 -13.78
N SER A 20 8.09 -15.75 -14.02
CA SER A 20 7.11 -14.83 -14.59
C SER A 20 6.71 -15.24 -16.00
N THR A 21 7.66 -15.60 -16.86
CA THR A 21 7.36 -16.09 -18.20
C THR A 21 6.51 -17.37 -18.17
N LYS A 22 6.82 -18.29 -17.25
CA LYS A 22 6.09 -19.55 -17.12
C LYS A 22 4.64 -19.38 -16.66
N TYR A 23 4.38 -18.50 -15.70
CA TYR A 23 3.08 -18.40 -15.04
C TYR A 23 2.24 -17.21 -15.51
N LEU A 24 2.86 -16.14 -15.99
CA LEU A 24 2.18 -14.90 -16.39
C LEU A 24 2.30 -14.61 -17.89
N GLY A 25 3.15 -15.38 -18.61
CA GLY A 25 3.42 -15.18 -20.03
C GLY A 25 4.62 -14.29 -20.29
N GLU A 26 4.90 -14.04 -21.57
CA GLU A 26 6.07 -13.28 -22.03
C GLU A 26 6.02 -11.80 -21.65
N GLN A 27 4.81 -11.26 -21.49
CA GLN A 27 4.56 -9.90 -21.01
C GLN A 27 3.35 -9.89 -20.07
N PHE A 28 3.48 -9.27 -18.91
CA PHE A 28 2.41 -9.10 -17.94
C PHE A 28 2.26 -7.61 -17.53
N ASP A 29 1.21 -7.28 -16.79
CA ASP A 29 0.83 -5.89 -16.60
C ASP A 29 1.71 -5.16 -15.58
N ILE A 30 1.85 -5.68 -14.36
CA ILE A 30 2.50 -4.97 -13.26
C ILE A 30 3.52 -5.87 -12.57
N HIS A 31 4.74 -5.37 -12.39
CA HIS A 31 5.78 -5.96 -11.55
C HIS A 31 6.17 -4.98 -10.45
N GLY A 32 6.10 -5.44 -9.21
CA GLY A 32 6.46 -4.65 -8.03
C GLY A 32 7.73 -5.13 -7.36
N GLY A 33 8.46 -4.20 -6.75
CA GLY A 33 9.64 -4.52 -5.94
C GLY A 33 10.10 -3.35 -5.09
N GLY A 34 11.13 -3.54 -4.30
CA GLY A 34 11.80 -2.44 -3.60
C GLY A 34 12.61 -1.57 -4.55
N MET A 35 12.88 -0.33 -4.16
CA MET A 35 13.74 0.59 -4.94
C MET A 35 15.16 0.04 -5.14
N ASP A 36 15.62 -0.80 -4.22
CA ASP A 36 16.91 -1.51 -4.28
C ASP A 36 16.96 -2.56 -5.40
N LEU A 37 15.81 -3.10 -5.83
CA LEU A 37 15.71 -4.04 -6.94
C LEU A 37 15.72 -3.37 -8.31
N LYS A 38 15.50 -2.07 -8.39
CA LYS A 38 15.45 -1.34 -9.66
C LYS A 38 16.71 -1.60 -10.50
N PHE A 39 17.86 -1.55 -9.84
CA PHE A 39 19.15 -1.86 -10.44
C PHE A 39 20.01 -2.69 -9.47
N PRO A 40 20.64 -3.79 -9.92
CA PRO A 40 20.64 -4.33 -11.29
C PRO A 40 19.49 -5.33 -11.58
N HIS A 41 18.71 -5.76 -10.59
CA HIS A 41 17.82 -6.90 -10.67
C HIS A 41 16.74 -6.76 -11.78
N HIS A 42 15.90 -5.74 -11.71
CA HIS A 42 14.82 -5.52 -12.69
C HIS A 42 15.35 -5.13 -14.08
N GLU A 43 16.49 -4.41 -14.14
CA GLU A 43 17.14 -4.13 -15.43
C GLU A 43 17.64 -5.41 -16.11
N CYS A 44 18.13 -6.38 -15.33
CA CYS A 44 18.50 -7.68 -15.85
C CYS A 44 17.27 -8.48 -16.33
N GLU A 45 16.14 -8.41 -15.63
CA GLU A 45 14.90 -9.03 -16.09
C GLU A 45 14.41 -8.43 -17.41
N ILE A 46 14.50 -7.10 -17.58
CA ILE A 46 14.19 -6.42 -18.85
C ILE A 46 15.10 -6.91 -19.96
N ALA A 47 16.40 -6.99 -19.70
CA ALA A 47 17.37 -7.46 -20.69
C ALA A 47 17.10 -8.92 -21.09
N GLN A 48 16.81 -9.78 -20.14
CA GLN A 48 16.49 -11.19 -20.38
C GLN A 48 15.17 -11.37 -21.13
N GLY A 49 14.10 -10.66 -20.75
CA GLY A 49 12.83 -10.71 -21.45
C GLY A 49 12.96 -10.26 -22.90
N LYS A 50 13.66 -9.16 -23.15
CA LYS A 50 13.94 -8.70 -24.53
C LYS A 50 14.81 -9.68 -25.31
N GLY A 51 15.84 -10.26 -24.67
CA GLY A 51 16.74 -11.20 -25.31
C GLY A 51 16.09 -12.55 -25.63
N CYS A 52 15.25 -13.07 -24.74
CA CYS A 52 14.61 -14.38 -24.91
C CYS A 52 13.30 -14.32 -25.70
N ASN A 53 12.44 -13.34 -25.39
CA ASN A 53 11.06 -13.27 -25.88
C ASN A 53 10.84 -12.13 -26.90
N GLY A 54 11.84 -11.28 -27.12
CA GLY A 54 11.76 -10.13 -28.06
C GLY A 54 10.93 -8.95 -27.53
N VAL A 55 10.36 -9.04 -26.32
CA VAL A 55 9.49 -8.02 -25.73
C VAL A 55 9.95 -7.65 -24.32
N SER A 56 9.57 -6.44 -23.87
CA SER A 56 9.73 -6.10 -22.45
C SER A 56 8.80 -6.98 -21.61
N PRO A 57 9.27 -7.60 -20.52
CA PRO A 57 8.46 -8.56 -19.77
C PRO A 57 7.28 -7.89 -19.04
N VAL A 58 7.33 -6.58 -18.84
CA VAL A 58 6.37 -5.86 -18.00
C VAL A 58 5.96 -4.54 -18.63
N LYS A 59 4.67 -4.19 -18.52
CA LYS A 59 4.14 -2.90 -18.97
C LYS A 59 4.43 -1.79 -17.96
N TYR A 60 4.23 -2.08 -16.65
CA TYR A 60 4.36 -1.09 -15.57
C TYR A 60 5.22 -1.65 -14.43
N TRP A 61 6.26 -0.89 -14.07
CA TRP A 61 7.12 -1.18 -12.93
C TRP A 61 6.70 -0.34 -11.73
N MET A 62 6.49 -0.96 -10.59
CA MET A 62 6.18 -0.27 -9.33
C MET A 62 7.29 -0.51 -8.31
N HIS A 63 7.93 0.56 -7.84
CA HIS A 63 9.01 0.46 -6.86
C HIS A 63 8.59 1.14 -5.54
N ALA A 64 8.43 0.34 -4.49
CA ALA A 64 8.19 0.82 -3.14
C ALA A 64 9.50 1.25 -2.49
N ASN A 65 9.43 2.30 -1.67
CA ASN A 65 10.59 2.76 -0.90
C ASN A 65 10.76 1.94 0.39
N MET A 66 11.79 2.27 1.14
CA MET A 66 12.18 1.53 2.36
C MET A 66 11.18 1.74 3.49
N LEU A 67 11.07 0.71 4.31
CA LEU A 67 10.44 0.76 5.61
C LEU A 67 11.52 1.00 6.68
N THR A 68 11.30 2.01 7.51
CA THR A 68 12.13 2.28 8.69
C THR A 68 11.33 2.02 9.97
N MET A 69 12.01 1.86 11.05
CA MET A 69 11.41 1.73 12.38
C MET A 69 12.12 2.67 13.35
N ASN A 70 11.35 3.60 13.93
CA ASN A 70 11.87 4.66 14.80
C ASN A 70 12.98 5.49 14.12
N GLY A 71 12.77 5.86 12.84
CA GLY A 71 13.71 6.63 12.03
C GLY A 71 14.97 5.88 11.58
N GLN A 72 15.07 4.58 11.88
CA GLN A 72 16.24 3.77 11.54
C GLN A 72 15.89 2.65 10.56
N ARG A 73 16.86 2.30 9.72
CA ARG A 73 16.71 1.16 8.81
C ARG A 73 16.46 -0.12 9.59
N MET A 74 15.48 -0.91 9.15
CA MET A 74 15.23 -2.23 9.70
C MET A 74 16.37 -3.19 9.32
N SER A 75 16.95 -3.85 10.32
CA SER A 75 18.04 -4.80 10.13
C SER A 75 18.07 -5.85 11.24
N LYS A 76 18.21 -7.11 10.86
CA LYS A 76 18.39 -8.22 11.82
C LYS A 76 19.70 -8.10 12.62
N SER A 77 20.76 -7.60 11.97
CA SER A 77 22.08 -7.48 12.63
C SER A 77 22.13 -6.42 13.72
N THR A 78 21.25 -5.40 13.65
CA THR A 78 21.14 -4.36 14.68
C THR A 78 20.05 -4.63 15.70
N GLY A 79 19.27 -5.71 15.54
CA GLY A 79 18.09 -5.99 16.36
C GLY A 79 16.88 -5.08 16.08
N ASN A 80 17.04 -4.08 15.21
CA ASN A 80 15.96 -3.16 14.84
C ASN A 80 15.10 -3.76 13.72
N TYR A 81 14.31 -4.76 14.06
CA TYR A 81 13.35 -5.35 13.13
C TYR A 81 12.17 -5.96 13.88
N ILE A 82 11.03 -6.04 13.22
CA ILE A 82 9.82 -6.68 13.74
C ILE A 82 9.20 -7.55 12.65
N LEU A 83 8.69 -8.71 13.05
CA LEU A 83 7.91 -9.55 12.15
C LEU A 83 6.42 -9.13 12.18
N PRO A 84 5.69 -9.26 11.07
CA PRO A 84 4.28 -8.85 11.01
C PRO A 84 3.42 -9.48 12.12
N HIS A 85 3.64 -10.75 12.46
CA HIS A 85 2.87 -11.41 13.51
C HIS A 85 3.15 -10.79 14.89
N GLN A 86 4.38 -10.34 15.19
CA GLN A 86 4.73 -9.71 16.46
C GLN A 86 4.05 -8.35 16.63
N LEU A 87 3.89 -7.60 15.54
CA LEU A 87 3.14 -6.35 15.55
C LEU A 87 1.65 -6.58 15.81
N ILE A 88 1.10 -7.69 15.30
CA ILE A 88 -0.31 -8.06 15.45
C ILE A 88 -0.58 -8.70 16.81
N SER A 89 0.32 -9.55 17.33
CA SER A 89 0.16 -10.20 18.64
C SER A 89 0.53 -9.27 19.80
N GLY A 90 1.36 -8.26 19.57
CA GLY A 90 1.94 -7.41 20.61
C GLY A 90 3.15 -8.02 21.32
N GLU A 91 3.64 -9.17 20.87
CA GLU A 91 4.82 -9.85 21.44
C GLU A 91 6.13 -9.22 20.97
N ASN A 92 6.37 -7.97 21.37
CA ASN A 92 7.56 -7.20 21.03
C ASN A 92 7.77 -6.04 22.00
N ASP A 93 8.98 -5.48 22.03
CA ASP A 93 9.37 -4.35 22.90
C ASP A 93 9.24 -2.97 22.21
N PHE A 94 8.82 -2.91 20.96
CA PHE A 94 8.77 -1.67 20.19
C PHE A 94 7.41 -0.95 20.29
N PHE A 95 6.35 -1.69 20.56
CA PHE A 95 4.98 -1.18 20.60
C PHE A 95 4.29 -1.52 21.92
N GLU A 96 3.54 -0.55 22.44
CA GLU A 96 2.85 -0.67 23.74
C GLU A 96 1.76 -1.74 23.76
N LYS A 97 1.22 -2.11 22.61
CA LYS A 97 0.08 -3.03 22.47
C LYS A 97 0.01 -3.69 21.10
N PRO A 98 -0.77 -4.76 20.97
CA PRO A 98 -1.10 -5.33 19.68
C PRO A 98 -1.90 -4.33 18.81
N PHE A 99 -1.68 -4.37 17.49
CA PHE A 99 -2.44 -3.60 16.52
C PHE A 99 -3.21 -4.50 15.57
N HIS A 100 -4.47 -4.15 15.36
CA HIS A 100 -5.28 -4.89 14.39
C HIS A 100 -4.68 -4.78 12.98
N PRO A 101 -4.63 -5.87 12.19
CA PRO A 101 -4.03 -5.86 10.84
C PRO A 101 -4.52 -4.74 9.94
N THR A 102 -5.79 -4.35 10.06
CA THR A 102 -6.38 -3.27 9.27
C THR A 102 -5.80 -1.91 9.65
N VAL A 103 -5.46 -1.68 10.93
CA VAL A 103 -4.79 -0.44 11.39
C VAL A 103 -3.38 -0.38 10.82
N VAL A 104 -2.64 -1.51 10.82
CA VAL A 104 -1.32 -1.60 10.21
C VAL A 104 -1.38 -1.27 8.71
N ARG A 105 -2.34 -1.84 7.99
CA ARG A 105 -2.55 -1.52 6.57
C ARG A 105 -2.93 -0.06 6.35
N PHE A 106 -3.77 0.49 7.20
CA PHE A 106 -4.15 1.89 7.13
C PHE A 106 -2.95 2.82 7.37
N ASN A 107 -2.06 2.49 8.32
CA ASN A 107 -0.80 3.21 8.52
C ASN A 107 0.05 3.23 7.24
N PHE A 108 0.20 2.08 6.57
CA PHE A 108 0.96 1.99 5.32
C PHE A 108 0.37 2.85 4.20
N LEU A 109 -0.95 2.96 4.12
CA LEU A 109 -1.62 3.77 3.10
C LEU A 109 -1.54 5.28 3.36
N GLN A 110 -1.10 5.72 4.54
CA GLN A 110 -0.92 7.14 4.85
C GLN A 110 0.38 7.71 4.26
N ALA A 111 1.28 6.86 3.78
CA ALA A 111 2.44 7.28 3.02
C ALA A 111 2.30 6.87 1.55
N HIS A 112 2.82 7.69 0.64
CA HIS A 112 2.92 7.29 -0.76
C HIS A 112 3.92 6.14 -0.87
N TYR A 113 3.62 5.10 -1.67
CA TYR A 113 4.46 3.90 -1.76
C TYR A 113 5.91 4.18 -2.22
N ARG A 114 6.15 5.30 -2.92
CA ARG A 114 7.50 5.76 -3.30
C ARG A 114 8.24 6.48 -2.19
N SER A 115 7.57 6.84 -1.10
CA SER A 115 8.18 7.52 0.04
C SER A 115 8.66 6.53 1.08
N VAL A 116 9.66 6.91 1.86
CA VAL A 116 10.05 6.14 3.04
C VAL A 116 8.89 6.16 4.04
N LEU A 117 8.50 4.99 4.53
CA LEU A 117 7.53 4.85 5.59
C LEU A 117 8.25 4.52 6.90
N ASP A 118 8.04 5.34 7.92
CA ASP A 118 8.52 5.04 9.27
C ASP A 118 7.42 4.45 10.13
N ILE A 119 7.69 3.31 10.76
CA ILE A 119 6.81 2.70 11.75
C ILE A 119 7.31 3.07 13.14
N SER A 120 6.47 3.74 13.91
CA SER A 120 6.71 4.03 15.32
C SER A 120 5.44 3.80 16.14
N ASN A 121 5.59 3.70 17.45
CA ASN A 121 4.45 3.53 18.35
C ASN A 121 3.45 4.69 18.20
N GLU A 122 3.96 5.92 18.14
CA GLU A 122 3.14 7.14 17.97
C GLU A 122 2.38 7.13 16.65
N ALA A 123 3.04 6.77 15.54
CA ALA A 123 2.43 6.68 14.21
C ALA A 123 1.31 5.64 14.18
N MET A 124 1.53 4.48 14.81
CA MET A 124 0.54 3.41 14.90
C MET A 124 -0.66 3.80 15.76
N LEU A 125 -0.45 4.46 16.90
CA LEU A 125 -1.53 4.96 17.76
C LEU A 125 -2.34 6.07 17.07
N ALA A 126 -1.69 6.96 16.34
CA ALA A 126 -2.35 7.99 15.54
C ALA A 126 -3.20 7.37 14.42
N SER A 127 -2.66 6.37 13.74
CA SER A 127 -3.35 5.63 12.67
C SER A 127 -4.57 4.89 13.20
N GLU A 128 -4.48 4.29 14.37
CA GLU A 128 -5.62 3.62 15.01
C GLU A 128 -6.76 4.60 15.31
N LYS A 129 -6.45 5.76 15.89
CA LYS A 129 -7.45 6.82 16.14
C LYS A 129 -8.09 7.31 14.85
N GLY A 130 -7.28 7.56 13.82
CA GLY A 130 -7.77 7.95 12.50
C GLY A 130 -8.68 6.90 11.88
N PHE A 131 -8.26 5.65 11.91
CA PHE A 131 -9.06 4.52 11.40
C PHE A 131 -10.38 4.34 12.15
N GLN A 132 -10.37 4.44 13.49
CA GLN A 132 -11.59 4.38 14.30
C GLN A 132 -12.56 5.48 13.91
N ARG A 133 -12.10 6.74 13.77
CA ARG A 133 -12.94 7.85 13.34
C ARG A 133 -13.56 7.64 11.96
N LEU A 134 -12.81 7.06 11.03
CA LEU A 134 -13.31 6.66 9.70
C LEU A 134 -14.42 5.61 9.82
N MET A 135 -14.22 4.58 10.66
CA MET A 135 -15.23 3.52 10.87
C MET A 135 -16.48 4.03 11.57
N GLU A 136 -16.35 4.95 12.51
CA GLU A 136 -17.49 5.62 13.17
C GLU A 136 -18.33 6.44 12.18
N SER A 137 -17.66 7.14 11.24
CA SER A 137 -18.39 7.87 10.20
C SER A 137 -19.20 6.96 9.28
N LEU A 138 -18.68 5.78 8.94
CA LEU A 138 -19.42 4.79 8.15
C LEU A 138 -20.64 4.23 8.92
N LYS A 139 -20.51 3.99 10.22
CA LYS A 139 -21.63 3.58 11.08
C LYS A 139 -22.71 4.65 11.12
N THR A 140 -22.30 5.92 11.27
CA THR A 140 -23.24 7.07 11.28
C THR A 140 -23.99 7.18 9.95
N LEU A 141 -23.29 7.08 8.81
CA LEU A 141 -23.93 7.07 7.48
C LEU A 141 -24.92 5.92 7.33
N SER A 142 -24.55 4.72 7.76
CA SER A 142 -25.44 3.55 7.68
C SER A 142 -26.70 3.74 8.54
N ALA A 143 -26.58 4.36 9.72
CA ALA A 143 -27.72 4.66 10.59
C ALA A 143 -28.66 5.69 9.95
N ILE A 144 -28.13 6.77 9.37
CA ILE A 144 -28.92 7.78 8.65
C ILE A 144 -29.61 7.16 7.44
N GLY A 145 -28.93 6.36 6.64
CA GLY A 145 -29.51 5.67 5.48
C GLY A 145 -30.69 4.75 5.84
N ASN A 146 -30.58 4.02 6.94
CA ASN A 146 -31.66 3.15 7.44
C ASN A 146 -32.87 3.95 7.94
N GLN A 147 -32.67 5.10 8.57
CA GLN A 147 -33.74 5.98 9.02
C GLN A 147 -34.48 6.63 7.85
N GLN A 148 -33.80 7.07 6.82
CA GLN A 148 -34.41 7.68 5.63
C GLN A 148 -35.22 6.65 4.81
N SER A 149 -34.83 5.39 4.83
CA SER A 149 -35.61 4.31 4.18
C SER A 149 -36.93 4.02 4.90
N ALA A 150 -37.05 4.36 6.17
CA ALA A 150 -38.27 4.17 6.94
C ALA A 150 -39.24 5.39 6.86
N GLU A 151 -38.75 6.57 6.50
CA GLU A 151 -39.51 7.81 6.37
C GLU A 151 -39.54 8.28 4.90
N SER A 152 -40.29 7.62 4.06
CA SER A 152 -40.57 8.06 2.67
C SER A 152 -41.40 9.34 2.70
N GLY A 153 -40.79 10.51 2.66
CA GLY A 153 -41.56 11.75 2.52
C GLY A 153 -40.92 13.06 2.98
N LYS A 154 -39.71 13.06 3.52
CA LYS A 154 -39.07 14.31 3.95
C LYS A 154 -38.13 14.89 2.88
N GLN A 155 -38.24 16.21 2.69
CA GLN A 155 -37.45 17.03 1.79
C GLN A 155 -35.95 16.71 1.92
N LYS A 156 -35.29 16.52 0.75
CA LYS A 156 -33.82 16.50 0.67
C LYS A 156 -33.29 17.81 1.24
N ALA A 157 -32.61 17.75 2.36
CA ALA A 157 -31.79 18.86 2.79
C ALA A 157 -30.74 19.10 1.69
N GLU A 158 -30.65 20.30 1.14
CA GLU A 158 -29.54 20.70 0.27
C GLU A 158 -28.28 20.62 1.12
N SER A 159 -27.43 19.63 0.83
CA SER A 159 -26.13 19.54 1.49
C SER A 159 -25.12 20.34 0.69
N ASP A 160 -24.37 21.21 1.36
CA ASP A 160 -23.23 21.94 0.77
C ASP A 160 -22.10 21.02 0.29
N PHE A 161 -22.23 19.70 0.52
CA PHE A 161 -21.24 18.70 0.11
C PHE A 161 -21.52 18.20 -1.31
N ASN A 162 -20.64 18.61 -2.23
CA ASN A 162 -20.73 18.16 -3.61
C ASN A 162 -20.11 16.76 -3.77
N LEU A 163 -20.96 15.73 -3.70
CA LEU A 163 -20.57 14.32 -3.78
C LEU A 163 -19.83 14.00 -5.10
N ASN A 164 -20.28 14.56 -6.24
CA ASN A 164 -19.64 14.27 -7.52
C ASN A 164 -18.23 14.87 -7.60
N SER A 165 -18.05 16.09 -7.15
CA SER A 165 -16.73 16.73 -7.08
C SER A 165 -15.80 15.98 -6.12
N TRP A 166 -16.30 15.59 -4.96
CA TRP A 166 -15.53 14.82 -3.99
C TRP A 166 -15.11 13.45 -4.54
N LYS A 167 -16.05 12.74 -5.19
CA LYS A 167 -15.76 11.45 -5.83
C LYS A 167 -14.68 11.61 -6.91
N GLN A 168 -14.76 12.67 -7.72
CA GLN A 168 -13.75 12.93 -8.75
C GLN A 168 -12.37 13.15 -8.13
N LYS A 169 -12.25 13.97 -7.06
CA LYS A 169 -10.99 14.17 -6.34
C LYS A 169 -10.40 12.84 -5.82
N CYS A 170 -11.23 11.93 -5.32
CA CYS A 170 -10.78 10.61 -4.88
C CYS A 170 -10.20 9.78 -6.03
N TYR A 171 -10.85 9.79 -7.20
CA TYR A 171 -10.34 9.10 -8.38
C TYR A 171 -9.08 9.78 -8.93
N ASP A 172 -9.01 11.10 -8.94
CA ASP A 172 -7.83 11.83 -9.39
C ASP A 172 -6.62 11.49 -8.54
N ALA A 173 -6.78 11.37 -7.21
CA ALA A 173 -5.72 10.93 -6.32
C ALA A 173 -5.25 9.49 -6.61
N LEU A 174 -6.16 8.57 -6.93
CA LEU A 174 -5.79 7.20 -7.32
C LEU A 174 -5.13 7.15 -8.70
N ASN A 175 -5.55 7.99 -9.62
CA ASN A 175 -4.98 8.09 -10.97
C ASN A 175 -3.62 8.81 -10.96
N ASP A 176 -3.30 9.55 -9.91
CA ASP A 176 -2.00 10.18 -9.67
C ASP A 176 -1.06 9.19 -8.96
N ASP A 177 -0.66 8.15 -9.67
CA ASP A 177 0.30 7.13 -9.21
C ASP A 177 -0.09 6.50 -7.85
N PHE A 178 -1.38 6.19 -7.68
CA PHE A 178 -1.94 5.61 -6.44
C PHE A 178 -1.64 6.46 -5.19
N ASN A 179 -1.86 7.76 -5.26
CA ASN A 179 -1.59 8.71 -4.19
C ASN A 179 -2.56 8.52 -2.99
N SER A 180 -2.33 7.44 -2.25
CA SER A 180 -3.17 7.06 -1.11
C SER A 180 -3.22 8.10 0.01
N PRO A 181 -2.15 8.87 0.33
CA PRO A 181 -2.25 9.97 1.31
C PRO A 181 -3.29 11.03 0.93
N ILE A 182 -3.31 11.45 -0.35
CA ILE A 182 -4.29 12.43 -0.83
C ILE A 182 -5.70 11.83 -0.83
N LEU A 183 -5.85 10.57 -1.26
CA LEU A 183 -7.14 9.87 -1.15
C LEU A 183 -7.66 9.87 0.31
N ILE A 184 -6.81 9.50 1.28
CA ILE A 184 -7.19 9.47 2.70
C ILE A 184 -7.56 10.87 3.20
N SER A 185 -6.86 11.92 2.75
CA SER A 185 -7.23 13.31 3.06
C SER A 185 -8.66 13.62 2.58
N HIS A 186 -9.02 13.24 1.35
CA HIS A 186 -10.38 13.43 0.83
C HIS A 186 -11.42 12.59 1.59
N LEU A 187 -11.07 11.39 2.06
CA LEU A 187 -11.97 10.62 2.93
C LEU A 187 -12.24 11.35 4.24
N PHE A 188 -11.24 12.01 4.83
CA PHE A 188 -11.44 12.80 6.05
C PHE A 188 -12.19 14.12 5.83
N GLU A 189 -12.16 14.70 4.62
CA GLU A 189 -13.08 15.80 4.25
C GLU A 189 -14.54 15.33 4.42
N ALA A 190 -14.89 14.16 3.86
CA ALA A 190 -16.21 13.58 3.99
C ALA A 190 -16.56 13.24 5.46
N VAL A 191 -15.62 12.66 6.22
CA VAL A 191 -15.80 12.38 7.66
C VAL A 191 -16.15 13.65 8.42
N SER A 192 -15.46 14.76 8.13
CA SER A 192 -15.70 16.04 8.78
C SER A 192 -17.09 16.62 8.45
N PHE A 193 -17.61 16.33 7.27
CA PHE A 193 -18.96 16.69 6.86
C PHE A 193 -20.04 15.84 7.56
N ILE A 194 -19.81 14.52 7.69
CA ILE A 194 -20.74 13.58 8.32
C ILE A 194 -20.99 13.89 9.79
N PHE A 195 -19.99 14.42 10.49
CA PHE A 195 -20.07 14.74 11.91
C PHE A 195 -20.50 16.21 12.21
N LYS A 196 -20.84 17.01 11.19
CA LYS A 196 -21.45 18.34 11.35
C LYS A 196 -22.96 18.23 11.43
#